data_a6a6f76ae9e2ab387c01df3ccf26ee03
#
_entry.id   a6a6f76ae9e2ab387c01df3ccf26ee03
#
_cell.length_a   1.000
_cell.length_b   1.000
_cell.length_c   1.000
_cell.angle_alpha   90.00
_cell.angle_beta   90.00
_cell.angle_gamma   90.00
#
_symmetry.space_group_name_H-M   'P 1'
#
loop_
_entity.id
_entity.type
_entity.pdbx_description
1 polymer ?
#
loop_
_entity_poly.entity_id
_entity_poly.type
_entity_poly.pdbx_seq_one_letter_code
_entity_poly.pdbx_strand_id
1 'polypeptide(L)' 'MKNIEIFKKDIKNLSYEDSISELENILTNVQDENISLDNIQNNYIKGHLLLKHCEKLLQNVEQEINEINPEFLDLK' A
#
# COMPACT_ATOMS: atom_id res chain seq x y z
N MET A 1 12.40 -1.40 15.59
CA MET A 1 11.93 -2.69 15.11
C MET A 1 12.46 -2.98 13.71
N LYS A 2 13.24 -4.05 13.62
CA LYS A 2 13.91 -4.41 12.37
C LYS A 2 12.92 -4.72 11.23
N ASN A 3 11.76 -5.29 11.57
CA ASN A 3 10.79 -5.71 10.57
C ASN A 3 10.19 -4.53 9.79
N ILE A 4 10.00 -3.40 10.46
CA ILE A 4 9.44 -2.22 9.81
C ILE A 4 10.37 -1.71 8.73
N GLU A 5 11.67 -1.65 9.00
CA GLU A 5 12.65 -1.18 8.03
C GLU A 5 12.77 -2.12 6.83
N ILE A 6 12.70 -3.43 7.07
CA ILE A 6 12.72 -4.43 6.02
C ILE A 6 11.49 -4.25 5.12
N PHE A 7 10.32 -4.11 5.72
CA PHE A 7 9.08 -3.91 4.98
C PHE A 7 9.12 -2.62 4.17
N LYS A 8 9.63 -1.54 4.74
CA LYS A 8 9.76 -0.26 4.03
C LYS A 8 10.66 -0.40 2.81
N LYS A 9 11.76 -1.12 2.92
CA LYS A 9 12.66 -1.37 1.81
C LYS A 9 11.97 -2.16 0.71
N ASP A 10 11.25 -3.21 1.08
CA ASP A 10 10.56 -4.06 0.11
C ASP A 10 9.44 -3.31 -0.61
N ILE A 11 8.77 -2.42 0.10
CA ILE A 11 7.61 -1.69 -0.44
C ILE A 11 8.03 -0.48 -1.28
N LYS A 12 9.14 0.12 -0.96
CA LYS A 12 9.58 1.40 -1.54
C LYS A 12 9.52 1.45 -3.07
N ASN A 13 9.84 0.36 -3.74
CA ASN A 13 9.91 0.30 -5.19
C ASN A 13 8.70 -0.36 -5.84
N LEU A 14 7.68 -0.70 -5.06
CA LEU A 14 6.48 -1.34 -5.62
C LEU A 14 5.63 -0.33 -6.38
N SER A 15 5.10 -0.75 -7.51
CA SER A 15 4.09 -0.01 -8.23
C SER A 15 2.78 -0.01 -7.46
N TYR A 16 1.84 0.83 -7.86
CA TYR A 16 0.51 0.84 -7.27
C TYR A 16 -0.16 -0.53 -7.42
N GLU A 17 -0.11 -1.12 -8.61
CA GLU A 17 -0.71 -2.43 -8.87
C GLU A 17 -0.10 -3.52 -8.01
N ASP A 18 1.24 -3.52 -7.90
CA ASP A 18 1.93 -4.51 -7.06
C ASP A 18 1.59 -4.32 -5.59
N SER A 19 1.45 -3.07 -5.16
CA SER A 19 1.07 -2.77 -3.78
C SER A 19 -0.33 -3.28 -3.46
N ILE A 20 -1.27 -3.12 -4.38
CA ILE A 20 -2.64 -3.62 -4.21
C ILE A 20 -2.63 -5.16 -4.16
N SER A 21 -1.85 -5.80 -5.03
CA SER A 21 -1.73 -7.27 -5.00
C SER A 21 -1.20 -7.77 -3.67
N GLU A 22 -0.20 -7.08 -3.12
CA GLU A 22 0.34 -7.43 -1.81
C GLU A 22 -0.69 -7.24 -0.70
N LEU A 23 -1.49 -6.18 -0.77
CA LEU A 23 -2.58 -5.97 0.20
C LEU A 23 -3.61 -7.08 0.13
N GLU A 24 -3.96 -7.53 -1.07
CA GLU A 24 -4.89 -8.65 -1.24
C GLU A 24 -4.34 -9.93 -0.62
N ASN A 25 -3.04 -10.18 -0.79
CA ASN A 25 -2.39 -11.33 -0.18
C ASN A 25 -2.45 -11.25 1.34
N ILE A 26 -2.24 -10.06 1.91
CA ILE A 26 -2.33 -9.86 3.36
C ILE A 26 -3.73 -10.15 3.85
N LEU A 27 -4.75 -9.65 3.16
CA LEU A 27 -6.14 -9.90 3.53
C LEU A 27 -6.46 -11.39 3.51
N THR A 28 -5.96 -12.11 2.51
CA THR A 28 -6.14 -13.55 2.43
C THR A 28 -5.48 -14.26 3.61
N ASN A 29 -4.27 -13.82 3.96
CA ASN A 29 -3.52 -14.43 5.06
C ASN A 29 -4.20 -14.23 6.41
N VAL A 30 -4.73 -13.04 6.68
CA VAL A 30 -5.35 -12.76 7.99
C VAL A 30 -6.72 -13.42 8.13
N GLN A 31 -7.31 -13.88 7.04
CA GLN A 31 -8.56 -14.63 7.07
C GLN A 31 -8.35 -16.11 7.39
N ASP A 32 -7.11 -16.57 7.37
CA ASP A 32 -6.78 -17.94 7.68
C ASP A 32 -6.93 -18.18 9.19
N GLU A 33 -7.77 -19.13 9.56
CA GLU A 33 -8.05 -19.46 10.95
C GLU A 33 -6.83 -19.99 11.70
N ASN A 34 -5.84 -20.48 11.00
CA ASN A 34 -4.65 -21.06 11.58
C ASN A 34 -3.47 -20.11 11.66
N ILE A 35 -3.68 -18.83 11.32
CA ILE A 35 -2.60 -17.85 11.35
C ILE A 35 -2.14 -17.60 12.79
N SER A 36 -0.82 -17.53 12.98
CA SER A 36 -0.26 -17.23 14.30
C SER A 36 -0.42 -15.75 14.64
N LEU A 37 -0.37 -15.43 15.93
CA LEU A 37 -0.46 -14.05 16.40
C LEU A 37 0.66 -13.19 15.83
N ASP A 38 1.88 -13.75 15.78
CA ASP A 38 3.03 -13.03 15.21
C ASP A 38 2.80 -12.68 13.75
N ASN A 39 2.21 -13.59 12.99
CA ASN A 39 1.92 -13.34 11.57
C ASN A 39 0.82 -12.30 11.40
N ILE A 40 -0.17 -12.28 12.29
CA ILE A 40 -1.20 -11.24 12.27
C ILE A 40 -0.57 -9.87 12.47
N GLN A 41 0.33 -9.73 13.45
CA GLN A 41 1.01 -8.47 13.72
C GLN A 41 1.86 -8.04 12.53
N ASN A 42 2.63 -8.95 11.95
CA ASN A 42 3.50 -8.64 10.81
C ASN A 42 2.67 -8.21 9.60
N ASN A 43 1.56 -8.90 9.35
CA ASN A 43 0.66 -8.54 8.24
C ASN A 43 0.01 -7.18 8.47
N TYR A 44 -0.34 -6.87 9.72
CA TYR A 44 -0.91 -5.57 10.06
C TYR A 44 0.08 -4.44 9.77
N ILE A 45 1.33 -4.60 10.21
CA ILE A 45 2.38 -3.60 9.99
C ILE A 45 2.64 -3.43 8.49
N LYS A 46 2.82 -4.53 7.78
CA LYS A 46 3.08 -4.50 6.35
C LYS A 46 1.91 -3.87 5.58
N GLY A 47 0.69 -4.24 5.96
CA GLY A 47 -0.51 -3.67 5.33
C GLY A 47 -0.61 -2.17 5.53
N HIS A 48 -0.31 -1.69 6.73
CA HIS A 48 -0.32 -0.26 7.03
C HIS A 48 0.70 0.49 6.17
N LEU A 49 1.91 -0.06 6.05
CA LEU A 49 2.96 0.55 5.24
C LEU A 49 2.59 0.55 3.75
N LEU A 50 1.96 -0.52 3.27
CA LEU A 50 1.48 -0.61 1.90
C LEU A 50 0.40 0.43 1.62
N LEU A 51 -0.52 0.62 2.55
CA LEU A 51 -1.58 1.64 2.39
C LEU A 51 -0.98 3.03 2.30
N LYS A 52 0.01 3.32 3.15
CA LYS A 52 0.70 4.61 3.10
C LYS A 52 1.42 4.81 1.77
N HIS A 53 2.03 3.76 1.26
CA HIS A 53 2.71 3.81 -0.03
C HIS A 53 1.71 4.06 -1.16
N CYS A 54 0.57 3.37 -1.15
CA CYS A 54 -0.49 3.58 -2.13
C CYS A 54 -1.02 5.01 -2.10
N GLU A 55 -1.25 5.56 -0.91
CA GLU A 55 -1.71 6.95 -0.76
C GLU A 55 -0.72 7.92 -1.41
N LYS A 56 0.57 7.70 -1.16
CA LYS A 56 1.61 8.54 -1.73
C LYS A 56 1.62 8.47 -3.25
N LEU A 57 1.49 7.28 -3.81
CA LEU A 57 1.46 7.09 -5.26
C LEU A 57 0.24 7.76 -5.88
N LEU A 58 -0.92 7.65 -5.24
CA LEU A 58 -2.14 8.29 -5.71
C LEU A 58 -2.04 9.80 -5.66
N GLN A 59 -1.46 10.35 -4.60
CA GLN A 59 -1.24 11.79 -4.50
C GLN A 59 -0.38 12.31 -5.62
N ASN A 60 0.68 11.58 -5.97
CA ASN A 60 1.56 11.96 -7.07
C ASN A 60 0.82 11.97 -8.41
N VAL A 61 -0.03 10.97 -8.65
CA VAL A 61 -0.82 10.88 -9.88
C VAL A 61 -1.84 12.04 -9.95
N GLU A 62 -2.52 12.31 -8.85
CA GLU A 62 -3.49 13.40 -8.79
C GLU A 62 -2.81 14.75 -9.06
N GLN A 63 -1.63 14.95 -8.50
CA GLN A 63 -0.86 16.16 -8.71
C GLN A 63 -0.46 16.31 -10.17
N GLU A 64 0.00 15.25 -10.80
CA GLU A 64 0.38 15.26 -12.21
C GLU A 64 -0.81 15.60 -13.11
N ILE A 65 -1.96 15.00 -12.85
CA ILE A 65 -3.18 15.27 -13.61
C ILE A 65 -3.59 16.73 -13.45
N ASN A 66 -3.52 17.24 -12.23
CA ASN A 66 -3.87 18.63 -11.96
C ASN A 66 -2.95 19.61 -12.66
N GLU A 67 -1.65 19.31 -12.76
CA GLU A 67 -0.68 20.16 -13.44
C GLU A 67 -0.84 20.12 -14.95
N ILE A 68 -1.15 18.95 -15.51
CA ILE A 68 -1.26 18.76 -16.96
C ILE A 68 -2.58 19.32 -17.48
N ASN A 69 -3.67 19.07 -16.78
CA ASN A 69 -5.01 19.48 -17.22
C ASN A 69 -5.92 19.73 -16.03
N PRO A 70 -5.84 20.93 -15.45
CA PRO A 70 -6.67 21.26 -14.28
C PRO A 70 -8.17 21.14 -14.52
N GLU A 71 -8.60 21.36 -15.77
CA GLU A 71 -10.01 21.27 -16.14
C GLU A 71 -10.54 19.83 -15.97
N PHE A 72 -9.66 18.87 -16.05
CA PHE A 72 -10.03 17.46 -15.90
C PHE A 72 -10.66 17.18 -14.54
N LEU A 73 -10.22 17.88 -13.52
CA LEU A 73 -10.73 17.71 -12.17
C LEU A 73 -12.05 18.46 -11.94
N ASP A 74 -12.39 19.38 -12.80
CA ASP A 74 -13.60 20.18 -12.70
C ASP A 74 -14.83 19.54 -13.37
N LEU A 75 -14.64 18.38 -13.97
CA LEU A 75 -15.70 17.64 -14.68
C LEU A 75 -16.58 16.81 -13.75
N LYS A 76 -16.86 17.29 -12.60
CA LYS A 76 -17.72 16.57 -11.66
C LYS A 76 -19.14 17.06 -11.71
#